data_94d2c604d08e7868d9453a57b538b21c
#
_entry.id   94d2c604d08e7868d9453a57b538b21c
#
_cell.length_a   1.000
_cell.length_b   1.000
_cell.length_c   1.000
_cell.angle_alpha   90.00
_cell.angle_beta   90.00
_cell.angle_gamma   90.00
#
_symmetry.space_group_name_H-M   'P 1'
#
loop_
_entity.id
_entity.type
_entity.pdbx_description
1 polymer ?
#
loop_
_entity_poly.entity_id
_entity_poly.type
_entity_poly.pdbx_seq_one_letter_code
_entity_poly.pdbx_strand_id
1 'polypeptide(L)'
;MNVPRETRESRAVEPDRRHGLLTAKLTALVTAGWRAGELSEAGRTAVPFPGGAGLLAGGTGWVLVEDAPARALGPALLWAGRAGVDRLHVLVEAEAGRLARRATTFARAPRVWQVRGRAVTLATPEPIGPAPRLGAETSGWVDQLRAAGAEPVVEAGVLTGEVLGLEVARVVSDAEGSRLEVGVGKHDRHAQRIMGGDVPTQAALVAAVAAVREHRRAGAPHHPLNRLASERWLRAVVVERPAQVGAAHLAPVPSPVVRDDLRQHAPAPAAGVDEQGRPLLVVCSTGIDLDLVPAAADARLADGRGPRLVLVVPECDDHPVHRSLSALLVEPAEVRTVPDDWRSRASLP
;
A
#
# COMPACT_ATOMS: atom_id res chain seq x y z
N MET A 1 -20.73 -36.15 24.74
CA MET A 1 -20.25 -35.06 25.59
C MET A 1 -20.59 -33.77 24.84
N ASN A 2 -21.68 -33.12 25.25
CA ASN A 2 -22.31 -31.97 24.57
C ASN A 2 -21.52 -30.70 24.86
N VAL A 3 -20.94 -30.09 23.84
CA VAL A 3 -20.33 -28.74 23.95
C VAL A 3 -21.46 -27.72 23.95
N PRO A 4 -21.49 -26.78 24.91
CA PRO A 4 -22.62 -25.87 25.07
C PRO A 4 -22.80 -24.94 23.86
N ARG A 5 -24.03 -24.73 23.45
CA ARG A 5 -24.48 -23.83 22.36
C ARG A 5 -24.15 -22.32 22.59
N GLU A 6 -23.72 -21.95 23.80
CA GLU A 6 -23.48 -20.57 24.21
C GLU A 6 -22.31 -19.87 23.49
N THR A 7 -21.32 -20.62 22.96
CA THR A 7 -20.13 -20.03 22.33
C THR A 7 -20.36 -19.51 20.91
N ARG A 8 -21.46 -19.87 20.24
CA ARG A 8 -21.78 -19.38 18.88
C ARG A 8 -22.61 -18.10 18.87
N GLU A 9 -23.51 -17.91 19.83
CA GLU A 9 -24.35 -16.70 19.93
C GLU A 9 -23.56 -15.49 20.45
N SER A 10 -22.63 -15.69 21.39
CA SER A 10 -21.77 -14.62 21.92
C SER A 10 -20.83 -14.01 20.85
N ARG A 11 -20.41 -14.79 19.86
CA ARG A 11 -19.53 -14.35 18.77
C ARG A 11 -20.26 -13.59 17.65
N ALA A 12 -21.54 -13.79 17.47
CA ALA A 12 -22.37 -13.10 16.48
C ALA A 12 -22.87 -11.72 16.96
N VAL A 13 -23.07 -11.56 18.26
CA VAL A 13 -23.58 -10.33 18.87
C VAL A 13 -22.52 -9.21 18.91
N GLU A 14 -21.23 -9.53 18.94
CA GLU A 14 -20.15 -8.56 19.05
C GLU A 14 -19.97 -7.68 17.78
N PRO A 15 -20.00 -8.23 16.55
CA PRO A 15 -19.93 -7.43 15.31
C PRO A 15 -21.14 -6.52 15.12
N ASP A 16 -22.35 -6.98 15.40
CA ASP A 16 -23.57 -6.20 15.26
C ASP A 16 -23.63 -5.05 16.28
N ARG A 17 -23.19 -5.29 17.51
CA ARG A 17 -23.09 -4.26 18.56
C ARG A 17 -22.07 -3.20 18.18
N ARG A 18 -20.90 -3.59 17.66
CA ARG A 18 -19.86 -2.67 17.17
C ARG A 18 -20.41 -1.81 16.04
N HIS A 19 -21.05 -2.42 15.04
CA HIS A 19 -21.66 -1.68 13.93
C HIS A 19 -22.72 -0.68 14.41
N GLY A 20 -23.59 -1.04 15.33
CA GLY A 20 -24.56 -0.15 15.92
C GLY A 20 -23.92 1.06 16.63
N LEU A 21 -22.84 0.84 17.38
CA LEU A 21 -22.09 1.90 18.06
C LEU A 21 -21.42 2.86 17.07
N LEU A 22 -20.80 2.35 15.99
CA LEU A 22 -20.18 3.17 14.97
C LEU A 22 -21.20 3.97 14.17
N THR A 23 -22.36 3.41 13.88
CA THR A 23 -23.48 4.11 13.24
C THR A 23 -24.01 5.24 14.14
N ALA A 24 -24.18 4.99 15.44
CA ALA A 24 -24.60 6.01 16.39
C ALA A 24 -23.55 7.13 16.53
N LYS A 25 -22.25 6.77 16.59
CA LYS A 25 -21.13 7.72 16.60
C LYS A 25 -21.14 8.59 15.34
N LEU A 26 -21.22 7.98 14.16
CA LEU A 26 -21.28 8.72 12.90
C LEU A 26 -22.47 9.67 12.85
N THR A 27 -23.66 9.20 13.23
CA THR A 27 -24.88 10.02 13.25
C THR A 27 -24.72 11.22 14.18
N ALA A 28 -24.14 11.02 15.37
CA ALA A 28 -23.89 12.10 16.33
C ALA A 28 -22.87 13.12 15.78
N LEU A 29 -21.78 12.67 15.17
CA LEU A 29 -20.75 13.53 14.57
C LEU A 29 -21.32 14.36 13.42
N VAL A 30 -22.12 13.73 12.53
CA VAL A 30 -22.74 14.39 11.40
C VAL A 30 -23.78 15.40 11.87
N THR A 31 -24.59 15.06 12.87
CA THR A 31 -25.61 16.00 13.44
C THR A 31 -24.95 17.20 14.10
N ALA A 32 -23.82 17.03 14.76
CA ALA A 32 -23.10 18.13 15.42
C ALA A 32 -22.27 18.99 14.46
N GLY A 33 -21.69 18.39 13.39
CA GLY A 33 -20.75 19.05 12.49
C GLY A 33 -21.36 19.71 11.26
N TRP A 34 -22.59 19.34 10.88
CA TRP A 34 -23.26 19.88 9.69
C TRP A 34 -24.56 20.61 10.07
N ARG A 35 -24.84 21.73 9.37
CA ARG A 35 -26.03 22.55 9.64
C ARG A 35 -27.31 21.81 9.26
N ALA A 36 -28.38 22.05 10.02
CA ALA A 36 -29.69 21.40 9.82
C ALA A 36 -30.28 21.55 8.40
N GLY A 37 -29.92 22.61 7.65
CA GLY A 37 -30.33 22.78 6.25
C GLY A 37 -29.64 21.86 5.23
N GLU A 38 -28.48 21.30 5.58
CA GLU A 38 -27.77 20.31 4.77
C GLU A 38 -28.19 18.86 5.11
N LEU A 39 -28.90 18.70 6.21
CA LEU A 39 -29.34 17.45 6.80
C LEU A 39 -30.85 17.46 7.06
N SER A 40 -31.64 17.14 6.03
CA SER A 40 -33.05 16.80 6.30
C SER A 40 -33.11 15.53 7.17
N GLU A 41 -33.77 15.60 8.34
CA GLU A 41 -33.97 14.41 9.19
C GLU A 41 -34.83 13.34 8.50
N ALA A 42 -35.75 13.77 7.63
CA ALA A 42 -36.55 12.91 6.79
C ALA A 42 -35.73 12.43 5.59
N GLY A 43 -34.94 11.37 5.77
CA GLY A 43 -34.17 10.76 4.65
C GLY A 43 -32.74 10.31 5.01
N ARG A 44 -32.38 10.34 6.29
CA ARG A 44 -31.11 9.75 6.73
C ARG A 44 -31.21 8.22 6.73
N THR A 45 -30.32 7.58 6.01
CA THR A 45 -30.25 6.11 5.95
C THR A 45 -28.86 5.64 6.34
N ALA A 46 -28.79 4.82 7.39
CA ALA A 46 -27.56 4.12 7.72
C ALA A 46 -27.33 3.00 6.68
N VAL A 47 -26.12 2.95 6.13
CA VAL A 47 -25.72 1.95 5.14
C VAL A 47 -24.42 1.31 5.60
N PRO A 48 -24.29 -0.02 5.54
CA PRO A 48 -23.07 -0.70 5.92
C PRO A 48 -21.85 -0.16 5.16
N PHE A 49 -20.75 0.03 5.90
CA PHE A 49 -19.43 0.34 5.35
C PHE A 49 -18.40 -0.59 6.01
N PRO A 50 -17.58 -1.33 5.22
CA PRO A 50 -16.58 -2.24 5.76
C PRO A 50 -15.55 -1.52 6.63
N GLY A 51 -15.34 -1.99 7.86
CA GLY A 51 -14.39 -1.38 8.80
C GLY A 51 -14.86 -0.05 9.41
N GLY A 52 -16.18 0.25 9.36
CA GLY A 52 -16.73 1.50 9.86
C GLY A 52 -18.24 1.59 9.79
N ALA A 53 -18.75 2.78 9.54
CA ALA A 53 -20.17 3.05 9.33
C ALA A 53 -20.39 4.03 8.18
N GLY A 54 -21.51 3.90 7.48
CA GLY A 54 -21.95 4.80 6.42
C GLY A 54 -23.30 5.45 6.74
N LEU A 55 -23.50 6.69 6.30
CA LEU A 55 -24.74 7.45 6.40
C LEU A 55 -25.01 8.17 5.08
N LEU A 56 -26.24 8.11 4.61
CA LEU A 56 -26.71 8.80 3.41
C LEU A 56 -27.76 9.84 3.78
N ALA A 57 -27.70 11.00 3.14
CA ALA A 57 -28.79 12.00 3.16
C ALA A 57 -28.65 12.96 1.97
N GLY A 58 -29.73 13.17 1.23
CA GLY A 58 -29.83 14.21 0.20
C GLY A 58 -28.71 14.24 -0.84
N GLY A 59 -28.31 13.06 -1.39
CA GLY A 59 -27.21 12.95 -2.35
C GLY A 59 -25.80 13.12 -1.76
N THR A 60 -25.71 13.18 -0.44
CA THR A 60 -24.42 13.23 0.29
C THR A 60 -24.21 11.95 1.09
N GLY A 61 -23.00 11.44 1.08
CA GLY A 61 -22.59 10.28 1.87
C GLY A 61 -21.49 10.65 2.86
N TRP A 62 -21.60 10.10 4.06
CA TRP A 62 -20.58 10.16 5.10
C TRP A 62 -20.13 8.75 5.45
N VAL A 63 -18.84 8.54 5.54
CA VAL A 63 -18.28 7.29 6.07
C VAL A 63 -17.37 7.61 7.25
N LEU A 64 -17.59 6.93 8.37
CA LEU A 64 -16.67 6.89 9.51
C LEU A 64 -15.82 5.65 9.37
N VAL A 65 -14.51 5.82 9.30
CA VAL A 65 -13.56 4.73 9.15
C VAL A 65 -12.84 4.49 10.47
N GLU A 66 -12.95 3.26 10.97
CA GLU A 66 -12.30 2.82 12.20
C GLU A 66 -11.11 1.92 11.88
N ASP A 67 -11.32 0.94 10.99
CA ASP A 67 -10.30 -0.03 10.62
C ASP A 67 -9.47 0.47 9.44
N ALA A 68 -8.15 0.36 9.55
CA ALA A 68 -7.18 0.70 8.51
C ALA A 68 -7.41 2.06 7.81
N PRO A 69 -7.50 3.19 8.56
CA PRO A 69 -7.84 4.50 8.00
C PRO A 69 -6.90 4.91 6.86
N ALA A 70 -5.63 4.54 6.89
CA ALA A 70 -4.68 4.83 5.80
C ALA A 70 -5.10 4.26 4.44
N ARG A 71 -5.97 3.24 4.41
CA ARG A 71 -6.46 2.54 3.21
C ARG A 71 -7.95 2.78 2.92
N ALA A 72 -8.52 3.81 3.53
CA ALA A 72 -9.97 4.04 3.50
C ALA A 72 -10.49 4.60 2.19
N LEU A 73 -9.64 5.30 1.41
CA LEU A 73 -10.11 6.14 0.30
C LEU A 73 -10.72 5.34 -0.85
N GLY A 74 -10.07 4.26 -1.29
CA GLY A 74 -10.59 3.40 -2.34
C GLY A 74 -11.94 2.75 -1.98
N PRO A 75 -12.05 2.07 -0.82
CA PRO A 75 -13.34 1.57 -0.33
C PRO A 75 -14.43 2.63 -0.23
N ALA A 76 -14.10 3.84 0.26
CA ALA A 76 -15.07 4.93 0.40
C ALA A 76 -15.59 5.43 -0.95
N LEU A 77 -14.72 5.58 -1.95
CA LEU A 77 -15.09 5.96 -3.32
C LEU A 77 -16.00 4.92 -3.98
N LEU A 78 -15.69 3.64 -3.82
CA LEU A 78 -16.53 2.55 -4.35
C LEU A 78 -17.89 2.49 -3.66
N TRP A 79 -17.91 2.66 -2.35
CA TRP A 79 -19.15 2.74 -1.59
C TRP A 79 -20.01 3.91 -2.05
N ALA A 80 -19.43 5.10 -2.23
CA ALA A 80 -20.11 6.27 -2.73
C ALA A 80 -20.68 6.06 -4.14
N GLY A 81 -19.90 5.45 -5.04
CA GLY A 81 -20.35 5.11 -6.40
C GLY A 81 -21.54 4.15 -6.40
N ARG A 82 -21.53 3.12 -5.54
CA ARG A 82 -22.65 2.17 -5.39
C ARG A 82 -23.90 2.81 -4.77
N ALA A 83 -23.70 3.74 -3.85
CA ALA A 83 -24.78 4.46 -3.19
C ALA A 83 -25.32 5.61 -4.04
N GLY A 84 -24.71 5.94 -5.17
CA GLY A 84 -25.14 7.02 -6.06
C GLY A 84 -25.04 8.41 -5.43
N VAL A 85 -24.03 8.63 -4.54
CA VAL A 85 -23.85 9.94 -3.88
C VAL A 85 -22.93 10.86 -4.70
N ASP A 86 -23.27 12.12 -4.73
CA ASP A 86 -22.50 13.17 -5.44
C ASP A 86 -21.38 13.76 -4.57
N ARG A 87 -21.61 13.81 -3.27
CA ARG A 87 -20.68 14.38 -2.29
C ARG A 87 -20.31 13.36 -1.23
N LEU A 88 -19.03 13.06 -1.12
CA LEU A 88 -18.48 12.09 -0.16
C LEU A 88 -17.70 12.81 0.93
N HIS A 89 -18.00 12.50 2.18
CA HIS A 89 -17.28 12.91 3.38
C HIS A 89 -16.68 11.68 4.04
N VAL A 90 -15.36 11.69 4.26
CA VAL A 90 -14.62 10.61 4.93
C VAL A 90 -14.15 11.14 6.28
N LEU A 91 -14.60 10.51 7.36
CA LEU A 91 -14.29 10.86 8.74
C LEU A 91 -13.31 9.83 9.32
N VAL A 92 -12.16 10.28 9.82
CA VAL A 92 -11.11 9.41 10.37
C VAL A 92 -10.50 10.00 11.63
N GLU A 93 -10.05 9.16 12.56
CA GLU A 93 -9.31 9.59 13.77
C GLU A 93 -7.80 9.67 13.53
N ALA A 94 -7.29 8.97 12.52
CA ALA A 94 -5.88 8.98 12.14
C ALA A 94 -5.75 9.16 10.63
N GLU A 95 -4.56 9.53 10.14
CA GLU A 95 -4.23 9.60 8.71
C GLU A 95 -5.00 10.64 7.88
N ALA A 96 -5.72 11.56 8.53
CA ALA A 96 -6.59 12.52 7.85
C ALA A 96 -5.83 13.39 6.83
N GLY A 97 -4.63 13.85 7.16
CA GLY A 97 -3.80 14.68 6.28
C GLY A 97 -3.34 13.94 5.02
N ARG A 98 -2.91 12.67 5.17
CA ARG A 98 -2.53 11.80 4.05
C ARG A 98 -3.72 11.50 3.14
N LEU A 99 -4.86 11.14 3.74
CA LEU A 99 -6.08 10.90 2.98
C LEU A 99 -6.57 12.15 2.25
N ALA A 100 -6.49 13.33 2.89
CA ALA A 100 -6.83 14.60 2.26
C ALA A 100 -5.93 14.89 1.06
N ARG A 101 -4.62 14.63 1.16
CA ARG A 101 -3.69 14.74 0.02
C ARG A 101 -4.09 13.79 -1.11
N ARG A 102 -4.31 12.50 -0.83
CA ARG A 102 -4.74 11.52 -1.82
C ARG A 102 -6.07 11.90 -2.47
N ALA A 103 -7.00 12.46 -1.70
CA ALA A 103 -8.29 12.90 -2.20
C ALA A 103 -8.17 13.98 -3.28
N THR A 104 -7.15 14.85 -3.23
CA THR A 104 -6.94 15.89 -4.26
C THR A 104 -6.65 15.33 -5.65
N THR A 105 -6.26 14.07 -5.77
CA THR A 105 -5.97 13.43 -7.06
C THR A 105 -7.22 12.95 -7.81
N PHE A 106 -8.39 13.02 -7.19
CA PHE A 106 -9.67 12.59 -7.77
C PHE A 106 -10.47 13.77 -8.30
N ALA A 107 -11.09 13.60 -9.48
CA ALA A 107 -11.88 14.66 -10.14
C ALA A 107 -13.05 15.15 -9.28
N ARG A 108 -13.69 14.23 -8.56
CA ARG A 108 -14.66 14.54 -7.49
C ARG A 108 -14.02 14.24 -6.15
N ALA A 109 -13.17 15.15 -5.69
CA ALA A 109 -12.39 14.97 -4.47
C ALA A 109 -13.29 14.76 -3.24
N PRO A 110 -13.20 13.63 -2.52
CA PRO A 110 -13.85 13.47 -1.23
C PRO A 110 -13.35 14.50 -0.22
N ARG A 111 -14.23 14.99 0.63
CA ARG A 111 -13.83 15.82 1.77
C ARG A 111 -13.42 14.94 2.93
N VAL A 112 -12.18 15.06 3.38
CA VAL A 112 -11.65 14.29 4.51
C VAL A 112 -11.72 15.13 5.78
N TRP A 113 -12.16 14.51 6.86
CA TRP A 113 -12.38 15.17 8.15
C TRP A 113 -11.60 14.43 9.25
N GLN A 114 -10.85 15.20 10.02
CA GLN A 114 -10.22 14.72 11.25
C GLN A 114 -11.25 14.69 12.37
N VAL A 115 -11.40 13.54 13.00
CA VAL A 115 -12.22 13.36 14.20
C VAL A 115 -11.32 13.34 15.42
N ARG A 116 -11.68 14.14 16.45
CA ARG A 116 -11.06 14.13 17.78
C ARG A 116 -12.14 14.17 18.84
N GLY A 117 -12.49 13.02 19.39
CA GLY A 117 -13.62 12.89 20.28
C GLY A 117 -14.93 13.27 19.56
N ARG A 118 -15.52 14.41 19.91
CA ARG A 118 -16.75 14.97 19.28
C ARG A 118 -16.47 16.06 18.25
N ALA A 119 -15.24 16.54 18.18
CA ALA A 119 -14.87 17.59 17.24
C ALA A 119 -14.56 16.99 15.86
N VAL A 120 -15.09 17.62 14.81
CA VAL A 120 -14.88 17.27 13.42
C VAL A 120 -14.32 18.49 12.70
N THR A 121 -13.11 18.40 12.16
CA THR A 121 -12.45 19.50 11.46
C THR A 121 -12.03 19.06 10.07
N LEU A 122 -12.16 19.94 9.07
CA LEU A 122 -11.70 19.64 7.72
C LEU A 122 -10.19 19.39 7.74
N ALA A 123 -9.76 18.26 7.19
CA ALA A 123 -8.35 17.92 7.15
C ALA A 123 -7.62 18.74 6.08
N THR A 124 -6.46 19.28 6.45
CA THR A 124 -5.54 19.89 5.48
C THR A 124 -4.70 18.79 4.84
N PRO A 125 -4.54 18.79 3.49
CA PRO A 125 -3.64 17.86 2.82
C PRO A 125 -2.22 17.93 3.42
N GLU A 126 -1.72 16.79 3.87
CA GLU A 126 -0.35 16.67 4.36
C GLU A 126 0.64 16.86 3.20
N PRO A 127 1.64 17.73 3.30
CA PRO A 127 2.63 17.89 2.25
C PRO A 127 3.43 16.60 2.05
N ILE A 128 3.86 16.36 0.81
CA ILE A 128 4.81 15.29 0.53
C ILE A 128 6.16 15.72 1.10
N GLY A 129 6.69 14.92 2.02
CA GLY A 129 8.03 15.15 2.54
C GLY A 129 9.11 15.02 1.44
N PRO A 130 10.28 15.61 1.63
CA PRO A 130 11.38 15.43 0.70
C PRO A 130 11.74 13.93 0.61
N ALA A 131 12.14 13.50 -0.59
CA ALA A 131 12.62 12.13 -0.76
C ALA A 131 13.77 11.86 0.22
N PRO A 132 13.72 10.76 0.98
CA PRO A 132 14.79 10.41 1.89
C PRO A 132 16.11 10.31 1.14
N ARG A 133 17.13 11.05 1.60
CA ARG A 133 18.48 10.98 1.04
C ARG A 133 19.30 9.99 1.86
N LEU A 134 19.97 9.10 1.16
CA LEU A 134 20.97 8.25 1.81
C LEU A 134 22.19 9.11 2.19
N GLY A 135 22.74 8.90 3.37
CA GLY A 135 23.99 9.51 3.77
C GLY A 135 25.18 9.05 2.90
N ALA A 136 26.25 9.83 2.87
CA ALA A 136 27.43 9.50 2.08
C ALA A 136 28.08 8.16 2.50
N GLU A 137 27.93 7.79 3.77
CA GLU A 137 28.39 6.51 4.32
C GLU A 137 27.67 5.29 3.74
N THR A 138 26.57 5.52 3.00
CA THR A 138 25.74 4.42 2.50
C THR A 138 26.26 3.86 1.17
N SER A 139 27.15 4.55 0.48
CA SER A 139 27.69 4.11 -0.82
C SER A 139 28.42 2.76 -0.75
N GLY A 140 29.22 2.53 0.29
CA GLY A 140 29.92 1.26 0.49
C GLY A 140 28.96 0.08 0.69
N TRP A 141 27.82 0.31 1.32
CA TRP A 141 26.80 -0.72 1.49
C TRP A 141 26.08 -1.07 0.18
N VAL A 142 25.90 -0.09 -0.71
CA VAL A 142 25.34 -0.32 -2.05
C VAL A 142 26.21 -1.29 -2.83
N ASP A 143 27.53 -1.06 -2.85
CA ASP A 143 28.46 -1.93 -3.55
C ASP A 143 28.54 -3.33 -2.93
N GLN A 144 28.49 -3.42 -1.60
CA GLN A 144 28.47 -4.69 -0.89
C GLN A 144 27.21 -5.52 -1.18
N LEU A 145 26.04 -4.87 -1.22
CA LEU A 145 24.78 -5.51 -1.60
C LEU A 145 24.84 -6.04 -3.03
N ARG A 146 25.30 -5.22 -3.99
CA ARG A 146 25.46 -5.65 -5.40
C ARG A 146 26.43 -6.79 -5.56
N ALA A 147 27.59 -6.72 -4.89
CA ALA A 147 28.58 -7.79 -4.93
C ALA A 147 28.05 -9.14 -4.41
N ALA A 148 27.09 -9.12 -3.48
CA ALA A 148 26.40 -10.33 -3.01
C ALA A 148 25.24 -10.76 -3.93
N GLY A 149 24.89 -9.95 -4.94
CA GLY A 149 23.79 -10.20 -5.87
C GLY A 149 22.42 -9.76 -5.34
N ALA A 150 22.37 -8.85 -4.38
CA ALA A 150 21.14 -8.20 -3.93
C ALA A 150 20.97 -6.84 -4.62
N GLU A 151 19.75 -6.51 -5.02
CA GLU A 151 19.38 -5.19 -5.58
C GLU A 151 19.31 -4.16 -4.43
N PRO A 152 20.10 -3.07 -4.46
CA PRO A 152 19.97 -1.99 -3.48
C PRO A 152 18.72 -1.17 -3.76
N VAL A 153 17.83 -1.09 -2.78
CA VAL A 153 16.57 -0.34 -2.86
C VAL A 153 16.44 0.56 -1.63
N VAL A 154 16.01 1.80 -1.83
CA VAL A 154 15.65 2.70 -0.72
C VAL A 154 14.16 2.54 -0.43
N GLU A 155 13.83 2.20 0.80
CA GLU A 155 12.45 2.05 1.24
C GLU A 155 12.28 2.79 2.57
N ALA A 156 11.31 3.72 2.63
CA ALA A 156 11.07 4.56 3.81
C ALA A 156 12.34 5.20 4.41
N GLY A 157 13.30 5.59 3.56
CA GLY A 157 14.56 6.21 3.99
C GLY A 157 15.65 5.24 4.45
N VAL A 158 15.41 3.94 4.36
CA VAL A 158 16.38 2.89 4.73
C VAL A 158 16.89 2.20 3.47
N LEU A 159 18.21 2.04 3.36
CA LEU A 159 18.81 1.22 2.31
C LEU A 159 18.58 -0.26 2.64
N THR A 160 17.96 -0.99 1.73
CA THR A 160 17.69 -2.41 1.82
C THR A 160 18.35 -3.14 0.65
N GLY A 161 18.70 -4.41 0.83
CA GLY A 161 19.07 -5.34 -0.23
C GLY A 161 17.89 -6.25 -0.54
N GLU A 162 17.43 -6.25 -1.79
CA GLU A 162 16.32 -7.10 -2.23
C GLU A 162 16.81 -8.18 -3.20
N VAL A 163 16.19 -9.36 -3.13
CA VAL A 163 16.31 -10.42 -4.14
C VAL A 163 14.92 -10.68 -4.70
N LEU A 164 14.71 -10.34 -5.97
CA LEU A 164 13.38 -10.39 -6.60
C LEU A 164 12.30 -9.75 -5.70
N GLY A 165 12.60 -8.57 -5.17
CA GLY A 165 11.69 -7.80 -4.33
C GLY A 165 11.55 -8.29 -2.89
N LEU A 166 12.26 -9.33 -2.46
CA LEU A 166 12.29 -9.74 -1.06
C LEU A 166 13.49 -9.16 -0.34
N GLU A 167 13.26 -8.42 0.72
CA GLU A 167 14.30 -7.86 1.56
C GLU A 167 15.07 -8.99 2.27
N VAL A 168 16.38 -9.06 1.99
CA VAL A 168 17.32 -10.01 2.60
C VAL A 168 18.31 -9.32 3.53
N ALA A 169 18.42 -8.00 3.46
CA ALA A 169 19.28 -7.20 4.32
C ALA A 169 18.78 -5.76 4.39
N ARG A 170 19.16 -5.05 5.46
CA ARG A 170 18.96 -3.60 5.59
C ARG A 170 20.11 -2.93 6.33
N VAL A 171 20.39 -1.69 5.99
CA VAL A 171 21.32 -0.85 6.72
C VAL A 171 20.59 -0.21 7.89
N VAL A 172 21.12 -0.39 9.08
CA VAL A 172 20.61 0.22 10.32
C VAL A 172 21.68 1.13 10.86
N SER A 173 21.31 2.36 11.20
CA SER A 173 22.21 3.35 11.79
C SER A 173 21.77 3.65 13.22
N ASP A 174 22.72 3.66 14.15
CA ASP A 174 22.53 4.05 15.54
C ASP A 174 23.71 4.93 16.03
N ALA A 175 23.80 5.17 17.33
CA ALA A 175 24.87 5.99 17.93
C ALA A 175 26.28 5.41 17.71
N GLU A 176 26.39 4.11 17.43
CA GLU A 176 27.67 3.39 17.25
C GLU A 176 28.10 3.37 15.76
N GLY A 177 27.21 3.80 14.84
CA GLY A 177 27.45 3.86 13.40
C GLY A 177 26.43 3.11 12.56
N SER A 178 26.78 2.84 11.32
CA SER A 178 25.94 2.10 10.37
C SER A 178 26.40 0.65 10.25
N ARG A 179 25.46 -0.29 10.26
CA ARG A 179 25.73 -1.72 10.06
C ARG A 179 24.69 -2.36 9.15
N LEU A 180 25.07 -3.45 8.49
CA LEU A 180 24.18 -4.26 7.67
C LEU A 180 23.59 -5.39 8.54
N GLU A 181 22.26 -5.40 8.69
CA GLU A 181 21.52 -6.50 9.29
C GLU A 181 21.01 -7.42 8.18
N VAL A 182 21.42 -8.70 8.23
CA VAL A 182 21.07 -9.71 7.23
C VAL A 182 19.94 -10.59 7.75
N GLY A 183 19.00 -10.98 6.87
CA GLY A 183 17.90 -11.89 7.15
C GLY A 183 16.57 -11.41 6.55
N VAL A 184 15.64 -12.36 6.34
CA VAL A 184 14.32 -12.12 5.77
C VAL A 184 13.33 -11.70 6.87
N GLY A 185 13.00 -10.41 6.90
CA GLY A 185 12.09 -9.87 7.90
C GLY A 185 12.75 -9.69 9.31
N LYS A 186 12.01 -9.03 10.20
CA LYS A 186 12.54 -8.62 11.52
C LYS A 186 12.94 -9.78 12.44
N HIS A 187 12.20 -10.89 12.38
CA HIS A 187 12.45 -12.04 13.26
C HIS A 187 13.72 -12.81 12.85
N ASP A 188 13.92 -13.00 11.54
CA ASP A 188 15.11 -13.68 11.03
C ASP A 188 16.36 -12.82 11.28
N ARG A 189 16.30 -11.52 11.03
CA ARG A 189 17.40 -10.60 11.37
C ARG A 189 17.72 -10.59 12.85
N HIS A 190 16.71 -10.64 13.72
CA HIS A 190 16.92 -10.71 15.17
C HIS A 190 17.59 -12.02 15.56
N ALA A 191 17.16 -13.15 15.02
CA ALA A 191 17.78 -14.46 15.23
C ALA A 191 19.22 -14.50 14.73
N GLN A 192 19.50 -14.00 13.54
CA GLN A 192 20.85 -13.90 12.98
C GLN A 192 21.77 -13.05 13.86
N ARG A 193 21.27 -11.92 14.40
CA ARG A 193 22.05 -11.07 15.30
C ARG A 193 22.42 -11.77 16.60
N ILE A 194 21.54 -12.63 17.16
CA ILE A 194 21.80 -13.34 18.41
C ILE A 194 22.70 -14.57 18.19
N MET A 195 22.48 -15.31 17.10
CA MET A 195 23.14 -16.59 16.85
C MET A 195 24.36 -16.49 15.91
N GLY A 196 24.46 -15.40 15.13
CA GLY A 196 25.44 -15.25 14.06
C GLY A 196 26.78 -14.64 14.47
N GLY A 197 27.13 -14.62 15.76
CA GLY A 197 28.30 -13.89 16.30
C GLY A 197 29.65 -14.15 15.65
N ASP A 198 29.84 -15.29 14.95
CA ASP A 198 31.10 -15.69 14.32
C ASP A 198 31.04 -15.72 12.77
N VAL A 199 29.85 -15.47 12.15
CA VAL A 199 29.75 -15.50 10.69
C VAL A 199 29.97 -14.10 10.11
N PRO A 200 30.95 -13.91 9.21
CA PRO A 200 31.15 -12.64 8.54
C PRO A 200 29.86 -12.17 7.84
N THR A 201 29.48 -10.91 8.02
CA THR A 201 28.24 -10.32 7.47
C THR A 201 28.11 -10.56 5.95
N GLN A 202 29.23 -10.50 5.20
CA GLN A 202 29.24 -10.75 3.77
C GLN A 202 28.87 -12.21 3.44
N ALA A 203 29.39 -13.20 4.18
CA ALA A 203 29.07 -14.60 3.97
C ALA A 203 27.58 -14.87 4.30
N ALA A 204 27.06 -14.29 5.39
CA ALA A 204 25.66 -14.37 5.75
C ALA A 204 24.76 -13.76 4.66
N LEU A 205 25.15 -12.61 4.07
CA LEU A 205 24.41 -11.96 2.98
C LEU A 205 24.36 -12.84 1.73
N VAL A 206 25.52 -13.40 1.30
CA VAL A 206 25.57 -14.30 0.15
C VAL A 206 24.67 -15.53 0.38
N ALA A 207 24.71 -16.12 1.58
CA ALA A 207 23.86 -17.26 1.92
C ALA A 207 22.36 -16.90 1.89
N ALA A 208 21.96 -15.73 2.41
CA ALA A 208 20.59 -15.25 2.36
C ALA A 208 20.10 -15.00 0.92
N VAL A 209 20.94 -14.40 0.08
CA VAL A 209 20.67 -14.21 -1.35
C VAL A 209 20.46 -15.55 -2.05
N ALA A 210 21.35 -16.52 -1.83
CA ALA A 210 21.25 -17.86 -2.42
C ALA A 210 19.96 -18.58 -2.01
N ALA A 211 19.61 -18.53 -0.73
CA ALA A 211 18.40 -19.15 -0.20
C ALA A 211 17.12 -18.57 -0.82
N VAL A 212 17.04 -17.24 -1.00
CA VAL A 212 15.88 -16.61 -1.65
C VAL A 212 15.84 -16.95 -3.14
N ARG A 213 16.97 -16.95 -3.84
CA ARG A 213 17.06 -17.33 -5.27
C ARG A 213 16.59 -18.75 -5.52
N GLU A 214 16.92 -19.70 -4.62
CA GLU A 214 16.46 -21.08 -4.74
C GLU A 214 14.93 -21.19 -4.78
N HIS A 215 14.22 -20.36 -4.02
CA HIS A 215 12.77 -20.41 -3.93
C HIS A 215 12.06 -19.47 -4.90
N ARG A 216 12.69 -18.36 -5.32
CA ARG A 216 12.13 -17.39 -6.26
C ARG A 216 12.69 -17.56 -7.67
N ARG A 217 12.60 -18.77 -8.22
CA ARG A 217 13.01 -19.09 -9.59
C ARG A 217 11.95 -19.88 -10.33
N ALA A 218 12.04 -19.91 -11.66
CA ALA A 218 11.18 -20.72 -12.51
C ALA A 218 11.20 -22.19 -12.08
N GLY A 219 10.01 -22.80 -11.95
CA GLY A 219 9.86 -24.21 -11.59
C GLY A 219 10.20 -24.55 -10.13
N ALA A 220 10.50 -23.57 -9.26
CA ALA A 220 10.70 -23.84 -7.84
C ALA A 220 9.41 -24.34 -7.17
N PRO A 221 9.52 -25.29 -6.21
CA PRO A 221 8.38 -25.70 -5.42
C PRO A 221 7.73 -24.53 -4.66
N HIS A 222 6.46 -24.66 -4.33
CA HIS A 222 5.81 -23.69 -3.47
C HIS A 222 6.50 -23.56 -2.12
N HIS A 223 6.92 -22.35 -1.79
CA HIS A 223 7.58 -22.06 -0.51
C HIS A 223 6.91 -20.86 0.17
N PRO A 224 6.85 -20.79 1.52
CA PRO A 224 6.27 -19.66 2.24
C PRO A 224 6.87 -18.29 1.89
N LEU A 225 8.17 -18.21 1.56
CA LEU A 225 8.83 -16.99 1.09
C LEU A 225 8.19 -16.41 -0.18
N ASN A 226 7.54 -17.23 -1.00
CA ASN A 226 6.89 -16.78 -2.25
C ASN A 226 5.59 -16.02 -2.01
N ARG A 227 5.07 -16.02 -0.76
CA ARG A 227 3.91 -15.23 -0.33
C ARG A 227 4.29 -13.87 0.24
N LEU A 228 5.59 -13.64 0.49
CA LEU A 228 6.07 -12.39 1.08
C LEU A 228 6.36 -11.38 -0.03
N ALA A 229 5.93 -10.13 0.16
CA ALA A 229 6.21 -9.01 -0.73
C ALA A 229 5.98 -9.33 -2.22
N SER A 230 4.86 -9.97 -2.56
CA SER A 230 4.54 -10.41 -3.93
C SER A 230 4.49 -9.25 -4.93
N GLU A 231 4.04 -8.07 -4.50
CA GLU A 231 4.00 -6.85 -5.33
C GLU A 231 5.40 -6.36 -5.71
N ARG A 232 6.37 -6.47 -4.78
CA ARG A 232 7.77 -6.14 -5.06
C ARG A 232 8.40 -7.17 -5.98
N TRP A 233 8.02 -8.45 -5.87
CA TRP A 233 8.47 -9.47 -6.83
C TRP A 233 7.95 -9.16 -8.23
N LEU A 234 6.65 -8.84 -8.35
CA LEU A 234 6.09 -8.40 -9.63
C LEU A 234 6.82 -7.16 -10.17
N ARG A 235 7.10 -6.17 -9.31
CA ARG A 235 7.91 -5.00 -9.68
C ARG A 235 9.29 -5.39 -10.21
N ALA A 236 9.98 -6.32 -9.56
CA ALA A 236 11.30 -6.77 -10.01
C ALA A 236 11.24 -7.39 -11.42
N VAL A 237 10.22 -8.22 -11.70
CA VAL A 237 9.99 -8.80 -13.04
C VAL A 237 9.69 -7.73 -14.08
N VAL A 238 8.90 -6.71 -13.72
CA VAL A 238 8.55 -5.61 -14.63
C VAL A 238 9.76 -4.70 -14.90
N VAL A 239 10.58 -4.44 -13.89
CA VAL A 239 11.84 -3.67 -14.03
C VAL A 239 12.83 -4.38 -14.93
N GLU A 240 12.95 -5.71 -14.83
CA GLU A 240 13.81 -6.53 -15.69
C GLU A 240 13.35 -6.52 -17.16
N ARG A 241 12.03 -6.42 -17.39
CA ARG A 241 11.42 -6.44 -18.73
C ARG A 241 10.50 -5.25 -18.97
N PRO A 242 11.03 -4.04 -18.97
CA PRO A 242 10.24 -2.82 -18.98
C PRO A 242 9.37 -2.66 -20.23
N ALA A 243 9.78 -3.21 -21.37
CA ALA A 243 9.04 -3.15 -22.63
C ALA A 243 7.63 -3.74 -22.54
N GLN A 244 7.39 -4.74 -21.67
CA GLN A 244 6.06 -5.34 -21.48
C GLN A 244 5.02 -4.34 -20.97
N VAL A 245 5.46 -3.25 -20.32
CA VAL A 245 4.61 -2.17 -19.84
C VAL A 245 4.82 -0.86 -20.62
N GLY A 246 5.51 -0.92 -21.77
CA GLY A 246 5.79 0.24 -22.63
C GLY A 246 6.79 1.21 -22.01
N ALA A 247 7.72 0.71 -21.21
CA ALA A 247 8.83 1.47 -20.66
C ALA A 247 10.13 1.10 -21.40
N ALA A 248 10.99 2.09 -21.60
CA ALA A 248 12.36 1.88 -22.07
C ALA A 248 13.27 1.51 -20.89
N HIS A 249 13.04 2.11 -19.74
CA HIS A 249 13.80 1.87 -18.51
C HIS A 249 12.92 2.11 -17.29
N LEU A 250 13.09 1.30 -16.26
CA LEU A 250 12.46 1.44 -14.94
C LEU A 250 13.48 1.17 -13.83
N ALA A 251 13.33 1.86 -12.71
CA ALA A 251 14.04 1.58 -11.46
C ALA A 251 13.07 1.60 -10.28
N PRO A 252 13.25 0.76 -9.25
CA PRO A 252 12.44 0.79 -8.06
C PRO A 252 12.48 2.17 -7.39
N VAL A 253 11.33 2.64 -6.90
CA VAL A 253 11.24 3.86 -6.10
C VAL A 253 10.47 3.57 -4.80
N PRO A 254 10.65 4.40 -3.75
CA PRO A 254 9.97 4.21 -2.48
C PRO A 254 8.46 4.15 -2.62
N SER A 255 7.82 3.23 -1.89
CA SER A 255 6.36 3.16 -1.82
C SER A 255 5.82 4.28 -0.90
N PRO A 256 4.68 4.93 -1.26
CA PRO A 256 4.00 5.84 -0.35
C PRO A 256 3.29 5.09 0.80
N VAL A 257 3.28 3.75 0.74
CA VAL A 257 2.72 2.88 1.78
C VAL A 257 3.86 2.23 2.54
N VAL A 258 4.04 2.63 3.79
CA VAL A 258 5.00 1.99 4.70
C VAL A 258 4.45 0.62 5.13
N ARG A 259 5.30 -0.39 5.11
CA ARG A 259 4.97 -1.75 5.55
C ARG A 259 5.55 -2.02 6.92
N ASP A 260 4.72 -2.54 7.81
CA ASP A 260 5.15 -3.03 9.11
C ASP A 260 5.59 -4.51 9.05
N ASP A 261 5.09 -5.26 8.07
CA ASP A 261 5.35 -6.69 7.84
C ASP A 261 5.45 -6.98 6.33
N LEU A 262 6.32 -7.93 5.96
CA LEU A 262 6.48 -8.41 4.58
C LEU A 262 5.24 -9.14 4.03
N ARG A 263 4.29 -9.52 4.88
CA ARG A 263 3.00 -10.11 4.49
C ARG A 263 1.95 -9.06 4.15
N GLN A 264 2.15 -7.82 4.59
CA GLN A 264 1.23 -6.74 4.33
C GLN A 264 1.27 -6.37 2.85
N HIS A 265 0.10 -6.36 2.21
CA HIS A 265 -0.05 -5.87 0.84
C HIS A 265 0.25 -4.37 0.79
N ALA A 266 1.14 -3.99 -0.11
CA ALA A 266 1.39 -2.59 -0.43
C ALA A 266 1.86 -2.46 -1.87
N PRO A 267 1.28 -1.56 -2.66
CA PRO A 267 1.69 -1.31 -4.03
C PRO A 267 3.18 -0.99 -4.13
N ALA A 268 3.84 -1.56 -5.14
CA ALA A 268 5.28 -1.45 -5.34
C ALA A 268 5.58 -0.61 -6.59
N PRO A 269 6.00 0.66 -6.44
CA PRO A 269 6.26 1.55 -7.57
C PRO A 269 7.66 1.37 -8.15
N ALA A 270 7.76 1.64 -9.46
CA ALA A 270 8.98 1.83 -10.21
C ALA A 270 8.82 3.04 -11.14
N ALA A 271 9.83 3.89 -11.21
CA ALA A 271 9.81 5.08 -12.05
C ALA A 271 10.87 4.99 -13.16
N GLY A 272 10.61 5.64 -14.28
CA GLY A 272 11.51 5.67 -15.41
C GLY A 272 10.97 6.49 -16.56
N VAL A 273 11.18 6.02 -17.77
CA VAL A 273 10.72 6.66 -19.00
C VAL A 273 10.14 5.65 -19.96
N ASP A 274 9.20 6.10 -20.79
CA ASP A 274 8.71 5.31 -21.91
C ASP A 274 9.68 5.34 -23.11
N GLU A 275 9.33 4.64 -24.20
CA GLU A 275 10.14 4.58 -25.43
C GLU A 275 10.37 5.95 -26.08
N GLN A 276 9.53 6.94 -25.79
CA GLN A 276 9.64 8.32 -26.27
C GLN A 276 10.39 9.24 -25.29
N GLY A 277 10.96 8.68 -24.20
CA GLY A 277 11.68 9.42 -23.17
C GLY A 277 10.77 10.22 -22.20
N ARG A 278 9.45 10.03 -22.24
CA ARG A 278 8.51 10.72 -21.34
C ARG A 278 8.48 10.04 -19.96
N PRO A 279 8.33 10.81 -18.88
CA PRO A 279 8.25 10.25 -17.53
C PRO A 279 7.13 9.20 -17.40
N LEU A 280 7.46 8.07 -16.80
CA LEU A 280 6.57 6.95 -16.57
C LEU A 280 6.70 6.47 -15.12
N LEU A 281 5.56 6.27 -14.46
CA LEU A 281 5.46 5.61 -13.16
C LEU A 281 4.62 4.36 -13.30
N VAL A 282 5.22 3.23 -12.96
CA VAL A 282 4.55 1.92 -12.94
C VAL A 282 4.33 1.53 -11.49
N VAL A 283 3.13 1.08 -11.13
CA VAL A 283 2.81 0.62 -9.78
C VAL A 283 2.26 -0.80 -9.85
N CYS A 284 3.01 -1.74 -9.29
CA CYS A 284 2.69 -3.16 -9.28
C CYS A 284 1.88 -3.53 -8.03
N SER A 285 0.84 -4.35 -8.22
CA SER A 285 0.05 -4.94 -7.14
C SER A 285 -0.32 -6.38 -7.48
N THR A 286 -0.60 -7.18 -6.45
CA THR A 286 -1.12 -8.55 -6.57
C THR A 286 -2.37 -8.67 -5.71
N GLY A 287 -3.33 -9.48 -6.15
CA GLY A 287 -4.65 -9.54 -5.54
C GLY A 287 -5.51 -8.31 -5.84
N ILE A 288 -6.72 -8.28 -5.31
CA ILE A 288 -7.65 -7.15 -5.46
C ILE A 288 -7.41 -6.16 -4.33
N ASP A 289 -6.61 -5.12 -4.60
CA ASP A 289 -6.29 -4.07 -3.64
C ASP A 289 -7.05 -2.79 -3.96
N LEU A 290 -8.02 -2.43 -3.12
CA LEU A 290 -8.81 -1.19 -3.27
C LEU A 290 -7.99 0.08 -3.00
N ASP A 291 -6.85 -0.03 -2.30
CA ASP A 291 -5.94 1.09 -2.06
C ASP A 291 -4.90 1.28 -3.17
N LEU A 292 -4.83 0.38 -4.16
CA LEU A 292 -3.89 0.46 -5.27
C LEU A 292 -3.96 1.83 -5.98
N VAL A 293 -5.15 2.25 -6.39
CA VAL A 293 -5.31 3.50 -7.15
C VAL A 293 -4.99 4.74 -6.31
N PRO A 294 -5.53 4.92 -5.07
CA PRO A 294 -5.14 6.03 -4.20
C PRO A 294 -3.66 6.08 -3.88
N ALA A 295 -3.03 4.93 -3.62
CA ALA A 295 -1.60 4.85 -3.34
C ALA A 295 -0.74 5.15 -4.57
N ALA A 296 -1.13 4.67 -5.74
CA ALA A 296 -0.44 4.97 -6.99
C ALA A 296 -0.53 6.45 -7.38
N ALA A 297 -1.68 7.08 -7.16
CA ALA A 297 -1.86 8.51 -7.37
C ALA A 297 -0.99 9.34 -6.39
N ASP A 298 -0.85 8.90 -5.15
CA ASP A 298 0.04 9.50 -4.15
C ASP A 298 1.52 9.36 -4.56
N ALA A 299 1.92 8.19 -5.10
CA ALA A 299 3.26 7.98 -5.66
C ALA A 299 3.53 8.90 -6.86
N ARG A 300 2.53 9.15 -7.75
CA ARG A 300 2.63 10.09 -8.86
C ARG A 300 2.83 11.53 -8.38
N LEU A 301 2.12 11.94 -7.33
CA LEU A 301 2.35 13.25 -6.71
C LEU A 301 3.77 13.36 -6.14
N ALA A 302 4.28 12.30 -5.51
CA ALA A 302 5.62 12.28 -4.93
C ALA A 302 6.74 12.31 -6.00
N ASP A 303 6.52 11.77 -7.18
CA ASP A 303 7.46 11.85 -8.30
C ASP A 303 7.67 13.30 -8.79
N GLY A 304 6.63 14.13 -8.77
CA GLY A 304 6.67 15.56 -9.07
C GLY A 304 6.92 15.93 -10.54
N ARG A 305 7.22 14.96 -11.43
CA ARG A 305 7.46 15.19 -12.88
C ARG A 305 6.19 15.06 -13.72
N GLY A 306 5.04 14.74 -13.11
CA GLY A 306 3.78 14.45 -13.79
C GLY A 306 3.85 13.21 -14.70
N PRO A 307 4.36 12.06 -14.22
CA PRO A 307 4.55 10.89 -15.06
C PRO A 307 3.20 10.28 -15.49
N ARG A 308 3.17 9.69 -16.68
CA ARG A 308 2.07 8.77 -17.05
C ARG A 308 2.03 7.62 -16.04
N LEU A 309 0.85 7.34 -15.48
CA LEU A 309 0.66 6.31 -14.47
C LEU A 309 0.14 5.02 -15.09
N VAL A 310 0.84 3.92 -14.84
CA VAL A 310 0.47 2.57 -15.25
C VAL A 310 0.35 1.68 -14.02
N LEU A 311 -0.79 1.07 -13.82
CA LEU A 311 -1.04 0.06 -12.80
C LEU A 311 -0.81 -1.31 -13.42
N VAL A 312 -0.02 -2.16 -12.78
CA VAL A 312 0.30 -3.50 -13.28
C VAL A 312 -0.17 -4.55 -12.29
N VAL A 313 -1.00 -5.47 -12.77
CA VAL A 313 -1.54 -6.59 -12.00
C VAL A 313 -1.42 -7.90 -12.81
N PRO A 314 -1.34 -9.08 -12.18
CA PRO A 314 -1.51 -10.35 -12.87
C PRO A 314 -2.88 -10.47 -13.56
N GLU A 315 -2.99 -11.27 -14.62
CA GLU A 315 -4.26 -11.48 -15.33
C GLU A 315 -5.37 -12.01 -14.41
N CYS A 316 -5.04 -12.93 -13.49
CA CYS A 316 -6.00 -13.45 -12.49
C CYS A 316 -6.47 -12.40 -11.48
N ASP A 317 -5.74 -11.32 -11.31
CA ASP A 317 -6.05 -10.20 -10.40
C ASP A 317 -6.69 -9.00 -11.13
N ASP A 318 -6.92 -9.13 -12.45
CA ASP A 318 -7.55 -8.08 -13.26
C ASP A 318 -9.05 -7.94 -12.93
N HIS A 319 -9.32 -7.05 -11.99
CA HIS A 319 -10.66 -6.78 -11.53
C HIS A 319 -11.18 -5.42 -12.02
N PRO A 320 -12.45 -5.29 -12.46
CA PRO A 320 -13.04 -4.03 -12.93
C PRO A 320 -12.90 -2.87 -11.95
N VAL A 321 -12.76 -3.13 -10.66
CA VAL A 321 -12.61 -2.12 -9.61
C VAL A 321 -11.39 -1.23 -9.82
N HIS A 322 -10.26 -1.79 -10.32
CA HIS A 322 -9.05 -1.02 -10.57
C HIS A 322 -9.29 0.03 -11.68
N ARG A 323 -9.96 -0.36 -12.77
CA ARG A 323 -10.34 0.55 -13.86
C ARG A 323 -11.38 1.57 -13.42
N SER A 324 -12.37 1.15 -12.64
CA SER A 324 -13.40 2.05 -12.12
C SER A 324 -12.82 3.13 -11.22
N LEU A 325 -11.93 2.79 -10.29
CA LEU A 325 -11.26 3.75 -9.42
C LEU A 325 -10.29 4.64 -10.22
N SER A 326 -9.54 4.05 -11.17
CA SER A 326 -8.61 4.80 -12.04
C SER A 326 -9.33 5.88 -12.85
N ALA A 327 -10.52 5.60 -13.38
CA ALA A 327 -11.33 6.55 -14.12
C ALA A 327 -11.82 7.74 -13.28
N LEU A 328 -11.81 7.64 -11.96
CA LEU A 328 -12.17 8.74 -11.05
C LEU A 328 -11.02 9.73 -10.82
N LEU A 329 -9.78 9.40 -11.20
CA LEU A 329 -8.64 10.31 -11.08
C LEU A 329 -8.80 11.50 -12.03
N VAL A 330 -8.24 12.66 -11.66
CA VAL A 330 -8.12 13.84 -12.54
C VAL A 330 -7.40 13.46 -13.84
N GLU A 331 -6.34 12.69 -13.71
CA GLU A 331 -5.62 12.06 -14.81
C GLU A 331 -5.68 10.54 -14.64
N PRO A 332 -6.55 9.85 -15.40
CA PRO A 332 -6.72 8.41 -15.27
C PRO A 332 -5.41 7.63 -15.46
N ALA A 333 -5.27 6.54 -14.72
CA ALA A 333 -4.16 5.61 -14.90
C ALA A 333 -4.54 4.51 -15.91
N GLU A 334 -3.57 4.05 -16.66
CA GLU A 334 -3.70 2.85 -17.49
C GLU A 334 -3.57 1.60 -16.63
N VAL A 335 -4.43 0.60 -16.84
CA VAL A 335 -4.32 -0.71 -16.18
C VAL A 335 -3.81 -1.72 -17.20
N ARG A 336 -2.66 -2.31 -16.92
CA ARG A 336 -2.05 -3.38 -17.72
C ARG A 336 -1.96 -4.67 -16.92
N THR A 337 -2.07 -5.78 -17.62
CA THR A 337 -1.90 -7.10 -17.03
C THR A 337 -0.58 -7.72 -17.45
N VAL A 338 -0.08 -8.61 -16.61
CA VAL A 338 0.99 -9.54 -16.93
C VAL A 338 0.43 -10.97 -16.84
N PRO A 339 0.95 -11.92 -17.63
CA PRO A 339 0.50 -13.30 -17.58
C PRO A 339 0.64 -13.91 -16.18
N ASP A 340 -0.22 -14.84 -15.81
CA ASP A 340 -0.24 -15.46 -14.46
C ASP A 340 1.02 -16.24 -14.12
N ASP A 341 1.76 -16.67 -15.14
CA ASP A 341 3.07 -17.32 -15.00
C ASP A 341 4.25 -16.33 -14.79
N TRP A 342 3.98 -15.05 -14.52
CA TRP A 342 4.99 -13.99 -14.37
C TRP A 342 6.11 -14.34 -13.38
N ARG A 343 5.82 -15.14 -12.34
CA ARG A 343 6.84 -15.61 -11.38
C ARG A 343 7.87 -16.51 -12.02
N SER A 344 7.48 -17.28 -13.05
CA SER A 344 8.36 -18.17 -13.80
C SER A 344 9.19 -17.42 -14.85
N ARG A 345 8.89 -16.17 -15.11
CA ARG A 345 9.58 -15.33 -16.08
C ARG A 345 10.70 -14.48 -15.47
N ALA A 346 10.86 -14.50 -14.15
CA ALA A 346 11.98 -13.85 -13.50
C ALA A 346 13.27 -14.56 -13.93
N SER A 347 14.11 -13.89 -14.71
CA SER A 347 15.49 -14.35 -14.95
C SER A 347 16.30 -13.97 -13.71
N LEU A 348 17.11 -14.90 -13.22
CA LEU A 348 18.15 -14.58 -12.25
C LEU A 348 19.37 -14.11 -13.06
N PRO A 349 19.97 -12.96 -12.73
CA PRO A 349 21.25 -12.57 -13.32
C PRO A 349 22.36 -13.53 -12.93
#